data_3d278e29cf124520f8ab1c881005547c
#
_entry.id   3d278e29cf124520f8ab1c881005547c
#
_cell.length_a   1.000
_cell.length_b   1.000
_cell.length_c   1.000
_cell.angle_alpha   90.00
_cell.angle_beta   90.00
_cell.angle_gamma   90.00
#
_symmetry.space_group_name_H-M   'P 1'
#
loop_
_entity.id
_entity.type
_entity.pdbx_description
1 polymer ?
#
loop_
_entity_poly.entity_id
_entity_poly.type
_entity_poly.pdbx_seq_one_letter_code
_entity_poly.pdbx_strand_id
1 'polypeptide(L)'
;MNIVVIGHGMIGHKFLEALSAHTVPDLTVTVLCEEPRPAYDRVHLSSFFSGTSADALSLVPEGFFDRPGWTLRLCEPAVEIDREARMVVTSAGDRLSYDRLVIATGSVPFVPPVPGRDRSGCFVYRTIEDLQAMQAWGRTARSGVVVGGGLLGLECAKALRDMGLETHVVEFAGRLMAVQVDDGGGRVLRQRIEDLGVHVHTGKNTLEIVDGESSTHRMQFADDSWLETDMIVFSAGIRPQDALARLSGLDVGPRGGIVVDDQCRSSDPDIYAIGECALWQGRIFGLVAPGY
;
A
#
# COMPACT_ATOMS: atom_id res chain seq x y z
N MET A 1 25.33 9.91 16.83
CA MET A 1 24.97 9.52 15.44
C MET A 1 23.48 9.71 15.24
N ASN A 2 23.09 10.50 14.24
CA ASN A 2 21.69 10.80 13.96
C ASN A 2 21.19 9.92 12.80
N ILE A 3 20.18 9.10 13.05
CA ILE A 3 19.48 8.33 12.01
C ILE A 3 18.09 8.93 11.81
N VAL A 4 17.76 9.27 10.57
CA VAL A 4 16.37 9.58 10.17
C VAL A 4 15.81 8.40 9.40
N VAL A 5 14.60 7.98 9.73
CA VAL A 5 13.86 6.92 9.05
C VAL A 5 12.60 7.51 8.44
N ILE A 6 12.44 7.41 7.12
CA ILE A 6 11.25 7.87 6.41
C ILE A 6 10.37 6.66 6.10
N GLY A 7 9.22 6.59 6.76
CA GLY A 7 8.26 5.51 6.68
C GLY A 7 8.30 4.57 7.89
N HIS A 8 7.15 4.42 8.53
CA HIS A 8 6.97 3.53 9.68
C HIS A 8 5.94 2.44 9.37
N GLY A 9 6.17 1.70 8.28
CA GLY A 9 5.46 0.47 7.97
C GLY A 9 6.13 -0.76 8.59
N MET A 10 5.73 -1.96 8.18
CA MET A 10 6.23 -3.24 8.69
C MET A 10 7.77 -3.32 8.64
N ILE A 11 8.37 -2.95 7.50
CA ILE A 11 9.83 -3.02 7.31
C ILE A 11 10.55 -1.93 8.09
N GLY A 12 10.04 -0.70 8.10
CA GLY A 12 10.61 0.38 8.90
C GLY A 12 10.65 0.00 10.38
N HIS A 13 9.55 -0.59 10.89
CA HIS A 13 9.51 -1.07 12.27
C HIS A 13 10.48 -2.23 12.51
N LYS A 14 10.56 -3.21 11.60
CA LYS A 14 11.50 -4.33 11.71
C LYS A 14 12.96 -3.89 11.73
N PHE A 15 13.30 -2.88 10.94
CA PHE A 15 14.62 -2.23 11.01
C PHE A 15 14.86 -1.61 12.39
N LEU A 16 13.88 -0.90 12.95
CA LEU A 16 13.99 -0.29 14.27
C LEU A 16 14.13 -1.33 15.40
N GLU A 17 13.40 -2.44 15.31
CA GLU A 17 13.58 -3.57 16.23
C GLU A 17 15.01 -4.11 16.19
N ALA A 18 15.52 -4.38 14.98
CA ALA A 18 16.90 -4.86 14.82
C ALA A 18 17.91 -3.83 15.33
N LEU A 19 17.76 -2.56 15.00
CA LEU A 19 18.63 -1.48 15.49
C LEU A 19 18.61 -1.39 17.01
N SER A 20 17.44 -1.56 17.62
CA SER A 20 17.26 -1.47 19.08
C SER A 20 17.96 -2.58 19.85
N ALA A 21 18.33 -3.69 19.22
CA ALA A 21 19.09 -4.77 19.82
C ALA A 21 20.61 -4.46 19.93
N HIS A 22 21.04 -3.37 19.29
CA HIS A 22 22.44 -2.95 19.29
C HIS A 22 22.66 -1.72 20.16
N THR A 23 23.73 -1.70 20.94
CA THR A 23 24.13 -0.52 21.69
C THR A 23 25.04 0.37 20.83
N VAL A 24 24.53 1.50 20.43
CA VAL A 24 25.30 2.52 19.68
C VAL A 24 25.37 3.77 20.57
N PRO A 25 26.59 4.22 20.96
CA PRO A 25 26.73 5.41 21.80
C PRO A 25 26.14 6.65 21.12
N ASP A 26 25.46 7.48 21.88
CA ASP A 26 24.88 8.76 21.42
C ASP A 26 24.02 8.64 20.16
N LEU A 27 23.25 7.53 20.06
CA LEU A 27 22.33 7.31 18.97
C LEU A 27 21.05 8.13 19.14
N THR A 28 20.72 8.93 18.15
CA THR A 28 19.39 9.53 18.01
C THR A 28 18.69 8.95 16.79
N VAL A 29 17.41 8.64 16.92
CA VAL A 29 16.58 8.08 15.84
C VAL A 29 15.30 8.90 15.74
N THR A 30 15.08 9.53 14.59
CA THR A 30 13.83 10.20 14.30
C THR A 30 13.11 9.44 13.17
N VAL A 31 11.90 9.01 13.43
CA VAL A 31 11.06 8.28 12.49
C VAL A 31 9.92 9.17 12.02
N LEU A 32 9.81 9.37 10.72
CA LEU A 32 8.72 10.11 10.09
C LEU A 32 7.68 9.13 9.54
N CYS A 33 6.44 9.31 9.90
CA CYS A 33 5.32 8.51 9.47
C CYS A 33 4.21 9.41 8.91
N GLU A 34 3.77 9.13 7.67
CA GLU A 34 2.66 9.86 7.05
C GLU A 34 1.29 9.49 7.65
N GLU A 35 1.18 8.27 8.18
CA GLU A 35 -0.05 7.76 8.77
C GLU A 35 -0.25 8.23 10.23
N PRO A 36 -1.50 8.26 10.71
CA PRO A 36 -1.83 8.73 12.06
C PRO A 36 -1.54 7.69 13.16
N ARG A 37 -0.92 6.57 12.80
CA ARG A 37 -0.64 5.46 13.71
C ARG A 37 0.73 4.83 13.48
N PRO A 38 1.29 4.14 14.49
CA PRO A 38 2.51 3.36 14.34
C PRO A 38 2.31 2.17 13.39
N ALA A 39 3.41 1.46 13.10
CA ALA A 39 3.40 0.28 12.25
C ALA A 39 2.38 -0.77 12.71
N TYR A 40 1.67 -1.34 11.76
CA TYR A 40 0.68 -2.41 11.97
C TYR A 40 0.80 -3.49 10.90
N ASP A 41 0.22 -4.65 11.18
CA ASP A 41 0.24 -5.82 10.31
C ASP A 41 -0.67 -5.63 9.10
N ARG A 42 -0.06 -5.30 7.95
CA ARG A 42 -0.78 -5.13 6.68
C ARG A 42 -1.10 -6.46 6.01
N VAL A 43 -0.44 -7.56 6.39
CA VAL A 43 -0.74 -8.89 5.86
C VAL A 43 -2.11 -9.36 6.36
N HIS A 44 -2.45 -9.00 7.60
CA HIS A 44 -3.74 -9.34 8.20
C HIS A 44 -4.76 -8.18 8.16
N LEU A 45 -4.56 -7.20 7.27
CA LEU A 45 -5.41 -6.02 7.19
C LEU A 45 -6.90 -6.37 6.95
N SER A 46 -7.17 -7.43 6.18
CA SER A 46 -8.53 -7.93 5.91
C SER A 46 -9.29 -8.37 7.18
N SER A 47 -8.57 -8.74 8.25
CA SER A 47 -9.21 -9.13 9.53
C SER A 47 -9.95 -7.96 10.21
N PHE A 48 -9.66 -6.71 9.83
CA PHE A 48 -10.38 -5.53 10.28
C PHE A 48 -11.89 -5.64 10.00
N PHE A 49 -12.28 -6.17 8.83
CA PHE A 49 -13.69 -6.40 8.49
C PHE A 49 -14.33 -7.55 9.27
N SER A 50 -13.51 -8.39 9.90
CA SER A 50 -13.96 -9.48 10.78
C SER A 50 -13.97 -9.08 12.26
N GLY A 51 -13.82 -7.77 12.57
CA GLY A 51 -13.89 -7.21 13.91
C GLY A 51 -12.56 -7.06 14.65
N THR A 52 -11.43 -7.34 14.01
CA THR A 52 -10.10 -7.04 14.59
C THR A 52 -9.94 -5.52 14.69
N SER A 53 -9.60 -5.01 15.87
CA SER A 53 -9.38 -3.57 16.04
C SER A 53 -8.05 -3.11 15.41
N ALA A 54 -7.95 -1.82 15.12
CA ALA A 54 -6.70 -1.21 14.65
C ALA A 54 -5.53 -1.44 15.64
N ASP A 55 -5.83 -1.38 16.94
CA ASP A 55 -4.82 -1.59 17.99
C ASP A 55 -4.35 -3.06 18.05
N ALA A 56 -5.25 -4.01 17.79
CA ALA A 56 -4.89 -5.43 17.74
C ALA A 56 -3.99 -5.78 16.54
N LEU A 57 -3.96 -4.94 15.51
CA LEU A 57 -3.05 -5.06 14.37
C LEU A 57 -1.69 -4.40 14.63
N SER A 58 -1.52 -3.63 15.73
CA SER A 58 -0.26 -2.94 16.03
C SER A 58 0.91 -3.93 16.13
N LEU A 59 2.02 -3.59 15.48
CA LEU A 59 3.30 -4.31 15.59
C LEU A 59 4.23 -3.69 16.62
N VAL A 60 3.86 -2.53 17.16
CA VAL A 60 4.73 -1.73 18.02
C VAL A 60 4.40 -2.02 19.47
N PRO A 61 5.33 -2.62 20.25
CA PRO A 61 5.15 -2.81 21.69
C PRO A 61 4.96 -1.49 22.42
N GLU A 62 4.18 -1.49 23.50
CA GLU A 62 4.06 -0.35 24.39
C GLU A 62 5.44 0.09 24.88
N GLY A 63 5.68 1.40 24.93
CA GLY A 63 6.96 1.96 25.36
C GLY A 63 8.13 1.79 24.38
N PHE A 64 7.92 1.26 23.17
CA PHE A 64 9.02 1.05 22.22
C PHE A 64 9.82 2.32 21.93
N PHE A 65 9.17 3.47 21.85
CA PHE A 65 9.77 4.77 21.61
C PHE A 65 10.13 5.56 22.86
N ASP A 66 9.93 5.01 24.06
CA ASP A 66 10.30 5.68 25.33
C ASP A 66 11.82 5.67 25.61
N ARG A 67 12.59 5.15 24.67
CA ARG A 67 14.04 5.11 24.70
C ARG A 67 14.64 6.50 24.54
N PRO A 68 15.68 6.86 25.30
CA PRO A 68 16.36 8.13 25.14
C PRO A 68 16.85 8.33 23.68
N GLY A 69 16.55 9.47 23.09
CA GLY A 69 16.98 9.83 21.75
C GLY A 69 16.12 9.22 20.60
N TRP A 70 15.07 8.47 20.91
CA TRP A 70 14.16 7.92 19.89
C TRP A 70 12.87 8.72 19.83
N THR A 71 12.44 9.10 18.63
CA THR A 71 11.22 9.88 18.41
C THR A 71 10.44 9.35 17.22
N LEU A 72 9.16 9.09 17.38
CA LEU A 72 8.22 8.80 16.30
C LEU A 72 7.32 10.04 16.06
N ARG A 73 7.27 10.51 14.83
CA ARG A 73 6.43 11.62 14.39
C ARG A 73 5.35 11.08 13.46
N LEU A 74 4.13 11.02 13.97
CA LEU A 74 2.94 10.59 13.23
C LEU A 74 2.31 11.76 12.46
N CYS A 75 1.61 11.49 11.36
CA CYS A 75 1.02 12.49 10.46
C CYS A 75 2.05 13.50 9.94
N GLU A 76 3.31 13.13 9.88
CA GLU A 76 4.41 14.02 9.48
C GLU A 76 5.28 13.37 8.40
N PRO A 77 4.85 13.40 7.13
CA PRO A 77 5.65 12.89 6.04
C PRO A 77 6.87 13.78 5.76
N ALA A 78 7.96 13.15 5.29
CA ALA A 78 9.06 13.84 4.66
C ALA A 78 8.61 14.38 3.28
N VAL A 79 8.98 15.63 2.95
CA VAL A 79 8.61 16.28 1.69
C VAL A 79 9.82 16.58 0.81
N GLU A 80 11.03 16.64 1.39
CA GLU A 80 12.27 16.90 0.66
C GLU A 80 13.46 16.20 1.34
N ILE A 81 14.43 15.77 0.56
CA ILE A 81 15.75 15.33 1.02
C ILE A 81 16.80 16.24 0.34
N ASP A 82 17.45 17.08 1.14
CA ASP A 82 18.61 17.85 0.74
C ASP A 82 19.88 17.04 1.04
N ARG A 83 20.41 16.39 0.01
CA ARG A 83 21.57 15.50 0.13
C ARG A 83 22.86 16.22 0.43
N GLU A 84 23.01 17.45 -0.11
CA GLU A 84 24.23 18.25 0.09
C GLU A 84 24.32 18.74 1.53
N ALA A 85 23.20 19.23 2.06
CA ALA A 85 23.11 19.67 3.45
C ALA A 85 22.91 18.52 4.44
N ARG A 86 22.62 17.29 3.97
CA ARG A 86 22.22 16.14 4.78
C ARG A 86 21.03 16.43 5.68
N MET A 87 19.97 16.96 5.10
CA MET A 87 18.75 17.37 5.79
C MET A 87 17.53 16.70 5.18
N VAL A 88 16.58 16.34 6.02
CA VAL A 88 15.21 15.96 5.62
C VAL A 88 14.28 17.08 6.03
N VAL A 89 13.45 17.56 5.11
CA VAL A 89 12.39 18.53 5.39
C VAL A 89 11.08 17.79 5.57
N THR A 90 10.36 18.13 6.65
CA THR A 90 9.05 17.53 6.94
C THR A 90 7.90 18.40 6.43
N SER A 91 6.70 17.86 6.36
CA SER A 91 5.49 18.61 6.01
C SER A 91 5.17 19.75 6.99
N ALA A 92 5.66 19.68 8.23
CA ALA A 92 5.55 20.75 9.22
C ALA A 92 6.58 21.88 9.01
N GLY A 93 7.53 21.70 8.09
CA GLY A 93 8.60 22.65 7.80
C GLY A 93 9.87 22.45 8.65
N ASP A 94 9.89 21.44 9.50
CA ASP A 94 11.08 21.10 10.27
C ASP A 94 12.20 20.57 9.37
N ARG A 95 13.45 20.91 9.70
CA ARG A 95 14.66 20.45 9.02
C ARG A 95 15.46 19.54 9.95
N LEU A 96 15.52 18.26 9.62
CA LEU A 96 16.17 17.23 10.42
C LEU A 96 17.51 16.84 9.80
N SER A 97 18.62 17.05 10.51
CA SER A 97 19.93 16.58 10.05
C SER A 97 20.07 15.07 10.25
N TYR A 98 20.81 14.42 9.35
CA TYR A 98 21.12 13.00 9.48
C TYR A 98 22.61 12.70 9.21
N ASP A 99 23.14 11.71 9.94
CA ASP A 99 24.38 11.02 9.59
C ASP A 99 24.08 9.84 8.67
N ARG A 100 22.90 9.21 8.86
CA ARG A 100 22.37 8.15 8.00
C ARG A 100 20.86 8.33 7.81
N LEU A 101 20.42 8.12 6.59
CA LEU A 101 19.01 8.18 6.21
C LEU A 101 18.54 6.80 5.75
N VAL A 102 17.40 6.34 6.25
CA VAL A 102 16.75 5.10 5.82
C VAL A 102 15.40 5.43 5.20
N ILE A 103 15.21 5.10 3.93
CA ILE A 103 13.94 5.24 3.22
C ILE A 103 13.22 3.90 3.27
N ALA A 104 12.09 3.86 3.97
CA ALA A 104 11.23 2.70 4.16
C ALA A 104 9.77 3.03 3.80
N THR A 105 9.60 3.83 2.75
CA THR A 105 8.31 4.38 2.29
C THR A 105 7.36 3.33 1.73
N GLY A 106 7.86 2.13 1.40
CA GLY A 106 7.04 1.05 0.90
C GLY A 106 6.49 1.29 -0.50
N SER A 107 5.20 1.07 -0.69
CA SER A 107 4.52 1.18 -1.98
C SER A 107 3.17 1.89 -1.84
N VAL A 108 2.67 2.35 -2.98
CA VAL A 108 1.31 2.92 -3.11
C VAL A 108 0.45 2.02 -4.00
N PRO A 109 -0.87 1.99 -3.80
CA PRO A 109 -1.78 1.30 -4.71
C PRO A 109 -1.66 1.85 -6.13
N PHE A 110 -1.66 0.96 -7.10
CA PHE A 110 -1.80 1.36 -8.48
C PHE A 110 -3.28 1.50 -8.82
N VAL A 111 -3.69 2.72 -9.12
CA VAL A 111 -5.02 3.03 -9.65
C VAL A 111 -4.89 3.26 -11.15
N PRO A 112 -5.54 2.44 -12.00
CA PRO A 112 -5.53 2.66 -13.44
C PRO A 112 -5.98 4.09 -13.79
N PRO A 113 -5.39 4.72 -14.83
CA PRO A 113 -5.72 6.11 -15.20
C PRO A 113 -7.06 6.20 -15.94
N VAL A 114 -8.13 5.73 -15.29
CA VAL A 114 -9.49 5.69 -15.82
C VAL A 114 -10.21 6.99 -15.43
N PRO A 115 -10.84 7.72 -16.36
CA PRO A 115 -11.70 8.84 -16.04
C PRO A 115 -12.77 8.45 -15.00
N GLY A 116 -12.98 9.29 -14.00
CA GLY A 116 -13.93 9.03 -12.92
C GLY A 116 -13.38 8.18 -11.75
N ARG A 117 -12.13 7.74 -11.78
CA ARG A 117 -11.51 6.97 -10.69
C ARG A 117 -11.45 7.70 -9.33
N ASP A 118 -11.51 9.03 -9.35
CA ASP A 118 -11.42 9.88 -8.15
C ASP A 118 -12.82 10.30 -7.64
N ARG A 119 -13.89 9.67 -8.11
CA ARG A 119 -15.27 9.94 -7.66
C ARG A 119 -15.47 9.47 -6.22
N SER A 120 -16.39 10.12 -5.49
CA SER A 120 -16.83 9.64 -4.18
C SER A 120 -17.38 8.21 -4.30
N GLY A 121 -16.99 7.31 -3.41
CA GLY A 121 -17.33 5.87 -3.50
C GLY A 121 -16.29 5.04 -4.27
N CYS A 122 -15.23 5.67 -4.79
CA CYS A 122 -14.04 5.01 -5.29
C CYS A 122 -12.96 5.00 -4.21
N PHE A 123 -12.40 3.83 -3.90
CA PHE A 123 -11.47 3.59 -2.81
C PHE A 123 -10.24 2.83 -3.29
N VAL A 124 -9.20 2.83 -2.48
CA VAL A 124 -8.08 1.88 -2.52
C VAL A 124 -8.13 1.00 -1.27
N TYR A 125 -7.37 -0.08 -1.27
CA TYR A 125 -7.31 -1.04 -0.17
C TYR A 125 -5.86 -1.14 0.33
N ARG A 126 -5.45 -0.24 1.24
CA ARG A 126 -4.04 -0.14 1.65
C ARG A 126 -3.83 0.17 3.13
N THR A 127 -4.62 1.09 3.70
CA THR A 127 -4.47 1.57 5.07
C THR A 127 -5.70 1.27 5.90
N ILE A 128 -5.58 1.35 7.22
CA ILE A 128 -6.75 1.22 8.13
C ILE A 128 -7.76 2.34 7.84
N GLU A 129 -7.29 3.54 7.49
CA GLU A 129 -8.14 4.67 7.11
C GLU A 129 -8.96 4.36 5.86
N ASP A 130 -8.35 3.71 4.85
CA ASP A 130 -9.09 3.25 3.66
C ASP A 130 -10.22 2.28 4.07
N LEU A 131 -9.91 1.32 4.95
CA LEU A 131 -10.89 0.34 5.39
C LEU A 131 -12.04 0.97 6.19
N GLN A 132 -11.71 1.94 7.04
CA GLN A 132 -12.72 2.71 7.78
C GLN A 132 -13.64 3.49 6.84
N ALA A 133 -13.08 4.13 5.80
CA ALA A 133 -13.85 4.84 4.79
C ALA A 133 -14.74 3.89 3.98
N MET A 134 -14.19 2.74 3.57
CA MET A 134 -14.96 1.68 2.89
C MET A 134 -16.09 1.15 3.77
N GLN A 135 -15.82 0.89 5.05
CA GLN A 135 -16.82 0.40 5.99
C GLN A 135 -17.94 1.43 6.22
N ALA A 136 -17.58 2.72 6.31
CA ALA A 136 -18.56 3.80 6.46
C ALA A 136 -19.46 3.91 5.22
N TRP A 137 -18.88 3.87 4.02
CA TRP A 137 -19.62 3.92 2.76
C TRP A 137 -20.50 2.68 2.56
N GLY A 138 -19.98 1.49 2.90
CA GLY A 138 -20.67 0.21 2.76
C GLY A 138 -21.97 0.09 3.56
N ARG A 139 -22.19 0.94 4.58
CA ARG A 139 -23.45 0.95 5.35
C ARG A 139 -24.67 1.35 4.51
N THR A 140 -24.47 2.09 3.45
CA THR A 140 -25.52 2.57 2.55
C THR A 140 -25.45 1.98 1.15
N ALA A 141 -24.33 1.38 0.80
CA ALA A 141 -24.12 0.71 -0.47
C ALA A 141 -24.85 -0.65 -0.50
N ARG A 142 -25.31 -1.05 -1.68
CA ARG A 142 -25.92 -2.37 -1.93
C ARG A 142 -24.99 -3.28 -2.70
N SER A 143 -24.11 -2.70 -3.51
CA SER A 143 -23.18 -3.42 -4.37
C SER A 143 -21.78 -2.81 -4.32
N GLY A 144 -20.78 -3.65 -4.59
CA GLY A 144 -19.38 -3.23 -4.64
C GLY A 144 -18.58 -4.00 -5.70
N VAL A 145 -17.71 -3.27 -6.39
CA VAL A 145 -16.80 -3.82 -7.40
C VAL A 145 -15.38 -3.69 -6.91
N VAL A 146 -14.62 -4.77 -7.00
CA VAL A 146 -13.15 -4.75 -6.85
C VAL A 146 -12.52 -4.80 -8.24
N VAL A 147 -11.72 -3.81 -8.56
CA VAL A 147 -10.91 -3.76 -9.80
C VAL A 147 -9.54 -4.37 -9.52
N GLY A 148 -9.36 -5.59 -10.01
CA GLY A 148 -8.16 -6.41 -9.84
C GLY A 148 -8.48 -7.77 -9.23
N GLY A 149 -8.15 -8.84 -9.94
CA GLY A 149 -8.39 -10.24 -9.57
C GLY A 149 -7.15 -10.95 -9.01
N GLY A 150 -6.19 -10.19 -8.46
CA GLY A 150 -5.04 -10.71 -7.72
C GLY A 150 -5.38 -11.06 -6.27
N LEU A 151 -4.36 -11.50 -5.49
CA LEU A 151 -4.55 -11.94 -4.10
C LEU A 151 -5.28 -10.90 -3.25
N LEU A 152 -4.74 -9.68 -3.18
CA LEU A 152 -5.33 -8.59 -2.40
C LEU A 152 -6.73 -8.21 -2.88
N GLY A 153 -6.98 -8.28 -4.20
CA GLY A 153 -8.31 -8.03 -4.76
C GLY A 153 -9.35 -9.07 -4.33
N LEU A 154 -8.96 -10.33 -4.27
CA LEU A 154 -9.85 -11.41 -3.79
C LEU A 154 -10.10 -11.32 -2.28
N GLU A 155 -9.12 -10.90 -1.50
CA GLU A 155 -9.30 -10.58 -0.07
C GLU A 155 -10.26 -9.40 0.12
N CYS A 156 -10.10 -8.34 -0.67
CA CYS A 156 -11.01 -7.21 -0.67
C CYS A 156 -12.43 -7.63 -1.07
N ALA A 157 -12.59 -8.46 -2.10
CA ALA A 157 -13.90 -8.98 -2.50
C ALA A 157 -14.58 -9.78 -1.39
N LYS A 158 -13.79 -10.60 -0.66
CA LYS A 158 -14.31 -11.26 0.54
C LYS A 158 -14.80 -10.25 1.57
N ALA A 159 -14.05 -9.18 1.81
CA ALA A 159 -14.43 -8.13 2.76
C ALA A 159 -15.74 -7.43 2.36
N LEU A 160 -15.92 -7.07 1.07
CA LEU A 160 -17.16 -6.48 0.57
C LEU A 160 -18.36 -7.42 0.75
N ARG A 161 -18.18 -8.70 0.42
CA ARG A 161 -19.20 -9.72 0.64
C ARG A 161 -19.57 -9.86 2.12
N ASP A 162 -18.57 -9.90 3.00
CA ASP A 162 -18.78 -10.04 4.44
C ASP A 162 -19.49 -8.79 5.04
N MET A 163 -19.39 -7.63 4.38
CA MET A 163 -20.22 -6.45 4.67
C MET A 163 -21.67 -6.55 4.13
N GLY A 164 -22.01 -7.64 3.43
CA GLY A 164 -23.33 -7.88 2.88
C GLY A 164 -23.60 -7.24 1.51
N LEU A 165 -22.57 -6.79 0.81
CA LEU A 165 -22.69 -6.19 -0.52
C LEU A 165 -22.78 -7.26 -1.61
N GLU A 166 -23.64 -7.04 -2.62
CA GLU A 166 -23.53 -7.75 -3.89
C GLU A 166 -22.14 -7.45 -4.48
N THR A 167 -21.29 -8.47 -4.58
CA THR A 167 -19.86 -8.26 -4.81
C THR A 167 -19.44 -8.75 -6.18
N HIS A 168 -18.72 -7.90 -6.90
CA HIS A 168 -18.16 -8.16 -8.22
C HIS A 168 -16.63 -8.00 -8.19
N VAL A 169 -15.93 -8.84 -8.96
CA VAL A 169 -14.51 -8.68 -9.27
C VAL A 169 -14.36 -8.44 -10.77
N VAL A 170 -13.74 -7.33 -11.13
CA VAL A 170 -13.43 -6.94 -12.53
C VAL A 170 -11.92 -7.11 -12.72
N GLU A 171 -11.52 -8.01 -13.61
CA GLU A 171 -10.12 -8.32 -13.91
C GLU A 171 -9.81 -8.07 -15.39
N PHE A 172 -8.73 -7.31 -15.65
CA PHE A 172 -8.26 -7.03 -17.01
C PHE A 172 -7.74 -8.29 -17.73
N ALA A 173 -7.02 -9.15 -16.99
CA ALA A 173 -6.54 -10.40 -17.55
C ALA A 173 -7.68 -11.39 -17.81
N GLY A 174 -7.44 -12.38 -18.67
CA GLY A 174 -8.42 -13.42 -19.00
C GLY A 174 -8.73 -14.39 -17.84
N ARG A 175 -8.02 -14.29 -16.71
CA ARG A 175 -8.23 -15.14 -15.51
C ARG A 175 -7.82 -14.44 -14.23
N LEU A 176 -8.36 -14.88 -13.11
CA LEU A 176 -7.94 -14.49 -11.78
C LEU A 176 -6.51 -14.96 -11.50
N MET A 177 -5.77 -14.21 -10.67
CA MET A 177 -4.40 -14.51 -10.25
C MET A 177 -3.49 -14.92 -11.43
N ALA A 178 -3.57 -14.16 -12.52
CA ALA A 178 -2.95 -14.49 -13.81
C ALA A 178 -1.43 -14.71 -13.77
N VAL A 179 -0.75 -14.17 -12.76
CA VAL A 179 0.69 -14.33 -12.53
C VAL A 179 1.01 -15.61 -11.73
N GLN A 180 0.12 -16.05 -10.85
CA GLN A 180 0.36 -17.13 -9.90
C GLN A 180 -0.18 -18.48 -10.36
N VAL A 181 -1.23 -18.50 -11.20
CA VAL A 181 -1.87 -19.76 -11.64
C VAL A 181 -1.94 -19.82 -13.17
N ASP A 182 -1.97 -21.05 -13.69
CA ASP A 182 -2.24 -21.33 -15.09
C ASP A 182 -3.75 -21.26 -15.43
N ASP A 183 -4.12 -21.54 -16.67
CA ASP A 183 -5.52 -21.48 -17.11
C ASP A 183 -6.40 -22.53 -16.38
N GLY A 184 -5.85 -23.70 -16.06
CA GLY A 184 -6.54 -24.75 -15.30
C GLY A 184 -6.85 -24.27 -13.88
N GLY A 185 -5.83 -23.81 -13.18
CA GLY A 185 -5.96 -23.25 -11.85
C GLY A 185 -6.88 -22.03 -11.80
N GLY A 186 -6.77 -21.15 -12.81
CA GLY A 186 -7.64 -19.96 -12.94
C GLY A 186 -9.13 -20.30 -13.08
N ARG A 187 -9.46 -21.35 -13.85
CA ARG A 187 -10.87 -21.82 -13.96
C ARG A 187 -11.39 -22.38 -12.65
N VAL A 188 -10.60 -23.20 -11.97
CA VAL A 188 -10.99 -23.76 -10.66
C VAL A 188 -11.16 -22.63 -9.63
N LEU A 189 -10.22 -21.69 -9.59
CA LEU A 189 -10.30 -20.55 -8.68
C LEU A 189 -11.54 -19.71 -8.94
N ARG A 190 -11.82 -19.37 -10.21
CA ARG A 190 -13.02 -18.64 -10.60
C ARG A 190 -14.28 -19.34 -10.08
N GLN A 191 -14.44 -20.63 -10.35
CA GLN A 191 -15.59 -21.40 -9.88
C GLN A 191 -15.74 -21.31 -8.35
N ARG A 192 -14.63 -21.46 -7.60
CA ARG A 192 -14.68 -21.35 -6.14
C ARG A 192 -15.08 -19.98 -5.63
N ILE A 193 -14.63 -18.92 -6.30
CA ILE A 193 -15.01 -17.55 -5.95
C ILE A 193 -16.49 -17.30 -6.27
N GLU A 194 -16.98 -17.80 -7.41
CA GLU A 194 -18.39 -17.73 -7.80
C GLU A 194 -19.28 -18.56 -6.85
N ASP A 195 -18.85 -19.74 -6.43
CA ASP A 195 -19.53 -20.57 -5.42
C ASP A 195 -19.70 -19.85 -4.06
N LEU A 196 -18.82 -18.86 -3.77
CA LEU A 196 -18.92 -18.01 -2.60
C LEU A 196 -19.88 -16.82 -2.77
N GLY A 197 -20.54 -16.69 -3.93
CA GLY A 197 -21.48 -15.59 -4.23
C GLY A 197 -20.82 -14.32 -4.73
N VAL A 198 -19.60 -14.39 -5.25
CA VAL A 198 -18.90 -13.25 -5.89
C VAL A 198 -18.99 -13.38 -7.41
N HIS A 199 -19.43 -12.33 -8.09
CA HIS A 199 -19.51 -12.29 -9.55
C HIS A 199 -18.14 -11.97 -10.16
N VAL A 200 -17.65 -12.79 -11.08
CA VAL A 200 -16.32 -12.65 -11.67
C VAL A 200 -16.39 -12.25 -13.14
N HIS A 201 -15.81 -11.09 -13.48
CA HIS A 201 -15.73 -10.52 -14.81
C HIS A 201 -14.26 -10.43 -15.25
N THR A 202 -13.79 -11.40 -16.03
CA THR A 202 -12.41 -11.43 -16.56
C THR A 202 -12.35 -10.90 -17.99
N GLY A 203 -11.18 -10.42 -18.44
CA GLY A 203 -11.00 -9.84 -19.77
C GLY A 203 -11.68 -8.48 -19.92
N LYS A 204 -11.93 -7.76 -18.82
CA LYS A 204 -12.62 -6.46 -18.82
C LYS A 204 -11.65 -5.30 -18.73
N ASN A 205 -11.63 -4.46 -19.72
CA ASN A 205 -10.88 -3.21 -19.73
C ASN A 205 -11.85 -2.05 -19.44
N THR A 206 -11.75 -1.45 -18.26
CA THR A 206 -12.57 -0.29 -17.88
C THR A 206 -12.09 0.94 -18.62
N LEU A 207 -12.96 1.60 -19.35
CA LEU A 207 -12.70 2.84 -20.10
C LEU A 207 -12.98 4.09 -19.26
N GLU A 208 -14.11 4.11 -18.56
CA GLU A 208 -14.51 5.23 -17.72
C GLU A 208 -15.49 4.80 -16.62
N ILE A 209 -15.65 5.67 -15.62
CA ILE A 209 -16.61 5.55 -14.54
C ILE A 209 -17.45 6.82 -14.53
N VAL A 210 -18.75 6.65 -14.74
CA VAL A 210 -19.74 7.74 -14.81
C VAL A 210 -20.82 7.57 -13.76
N ASP A 211 -21.81 8.48 -13.72
CA ASP A 211 -22.98 8.31 -12.87
C ASP A 211 -23.81 7.12 -13.35
N GLY A 212 -24.25 6.30 -12.40
CA GLY A 212 -25.17 5.19 -12.65
C GLY A 212 -26.61 5.66 -12.74
N GLU A 213 -27.49 4.81 -13.27
CA GLU A 213 -28.94 5.05 -13.30
C GLU A 213 -29.65 4.45 -12.09
N SER A 214 -29.23 3.25 -11.67
CA SER A 214 -29.80 2.49 -10.57
C SER A 214 -28.87 2.37 -9.35
N SER A 215 -27.58 2.68 -9.55
CA SER A 215 -26.53 2.68 -8.52
C SER A 215 -25.73 3.97 -8.61
N THR A 216 -24.79 4.18 -7.69
CA THR A 216 -23.97 5.39 -7.62
C THR A 216 -23.09 5.58 -8.87
N HIS A 217 -22.54 4.47 -9.39
CA HIS A 217 -21.61 4.47 -10.52
C HIS A 217 -22.02 3.49 -11.59
N ARG A 218 -21.62 3.82 -12.83
CA ARG A 218 -21.58 2.91 -13.96
C ARG A 218 -20.15 2.83 -14.49
N MET A 219 -19.59 1.61 -14.51
CA MET A 219 -18.32 1.30 -15.15
C MET A 219 -18.56 0.88 -16.59
N GLN A 220 -17.94 1.55 -17.54
CA GLN A 220 -18.03 1.21 -18.97
C GLN A 220 -16.79 0.44 -19.40
N PHE A 221 -16.97 -0.63 -20.18
CA PHE A 221 -15.91 -1.48 -20.65
C PHE A 221 -15.66 -1.36 -22.15
N ALA A 222 -14.46 -1.76 -22.58
CA ALA A 222 -14.04 -1.67 -23.99
C ALA A 222 -14.82 -2.58 -24.94
N ASP A 223 -15.60 -3.52 -24.42
CA ASP A 223 -16.48 -4.41 -25.18
C ASP A 223 -17.94 -3.92 -25.23
N ASP A 224 -18.16 -2.64 -25.00
CA ASP A 224 -19.46 -1.97 -24.95
C ASP A 224 -20.39 -2.45 -23.84
N SER A 225 -19.95 -3.38 -22.98
CA SER A 225 -20.71 -3.76 -21.79
C SER A 225 -20.47 -2.77 -20.64
N TRP A 226 -21.33 -2.83 -19.65
CA TRP A 226 -21.25 -1.97 -18.46
C TRP A 226 -21.65 -2.73 -17.19
N LEU A 227 -21.28 -2.17 -16.03
CA LEU A 227 -21.64 -2.66 -14.71
C LEU A 227 -21.96 -1.47 -13.80
N GLU A 228 -23.12 -1.49 -13.15
CA GLU A 228 -23.48 -0.51 -12.14
C GLU A 228 -23.12 -1.00 -10.73
N THR A 229 -22.69 -0.07 -9.87
CA THR A 229 -22.27 -0.38 -8.52
C THR A 229 -22.31 0.86 -7.62
N ASP A 230 -22.43 0.66 -6.32
CA ASP A 230 -22.40 1.76 -5.35
C ASP A 230 -20.98 2.04 -4.79
N MET A 231 -20.08 1.07 -4.90
CA MET A 231 -18.70 1.18 -4.40
C MET A 231 -17.72 0.58 -5.40
N ILE A 232 -16.59 1.23 -5.61
CA ILE A 232 -15.49 0.71 -6.43
C ILE A 232 -14.21 0.71 -5.59
N VAL A 233 -13.51 -0.43 -5.54
CA VAL A 233 -12.23 -0.55 -4.83
C VAL A 233 -11.14 -0.96 -5.81
N PHE A 234 -10.12 -0.11 -5.96
CA PHE A 234 -8.98 -0.40 -6.82
C PHE A 234 -7.95 -1.27 -6.07
N SER A 235 -7.70 -2.45 -6.60
CA SER A 235 -6.70 -3.42 -6.14
C SER A 235 -5.91 -4.01 -7.31
N ALA A 236 -5.53 -3.15 -8.27
CA ALA A 236 -4.88 -3.51 -9.52
C ALA A 236 -3.34 -3.58 -9.43
N GLY A 237 -2.81 -3.79 -8.23
CA GLY A 237 -1.38 -3.88 -7.95
C GLY A 237 -0.83 -2.69 -7.17
N ILE A 238 0.49 -2.67 -7.01
CA ILE A 238 1.21 -1.64 -6.26
C ILE A 238 2.36 -1.06 -7.07
N ARG A 239 2.83 0.13 -6.67
CA ARG A 239 4.04 0.75 -7.20
C ARG A 239 4.93 1.20 -6.04
N PRO A 240 6.26 1.09 -6.16
CA PRO A 240 7.18 1.65 -5.17
C PRO A 240 6.89 3.12 -4.89
N GLN A 241 6.89 3.51 -3.63
CA GLN A 241 6.77 4.91 -3.23
C GLN A 241 8.16 5.56 -3.24
N ASP A 242 8.62 5.92 -4.43
CA ASP A 242 9.98 6.42 -4.71
C ASP A 242 10.03 7.90 -5.12
N ALA A 243 8.91 8.61 -5.06
CA ALA A 243 8.82 10.01 -5.52
C ALA A 243 9.84 10.91 -4.81
N LEU A 244 9.98 10.76 -3.49
CA LEU A 244 10.93 11.54 -2.70
C LEU A 244 12.40 11.29 -3.12
N ALA A 245 12.75 10.03 -3.36
CA ALA A 245 14.08 9.64 -3.83
C ALA A 245 14.37 10.21 -5.23
N ARG A 246 13.38 10.14 -6.13
CA ARG A 246 13.48 10.70 -7.48
C ARG A 246 13.68 12.22 -7.45
N LEU A 247 12.91 12.93 -6.62
CA LEU A 247 13.04 14.38 -6.46
C LEU A 247 14.39 14.81 -5.89
N SER A 248 14.98 13.97 -5.02
CA SER A 248 16.31 14.22 -4.44
C SER A 248 17.47 13.77 -5.34
N GLY A 249 17.21 13.27 -6.55
CA GLY A 249 18.24 12.84 -7.50
C GLY A 249 18.92 11.52 -7.12
N LEU A 250 18.27 10.65 -6.35
CA LEU A 250 18.71 9.26 -6.17
C LEU A 250 18.36 8.43 -7.41
N ASP A 251 19.16 7.40 -7.67
CA ASP A 251 18.90 6.49 -8.79
C ASP A 251 17.62 5.68 -8.54
N VAL A 252 16.72 5.73 -9.53
CA VAL A 252 15.42 5.03 -9.50
C VAL A 252 15.26 4.22 -10.78
N GLY A 253 14.77 3.00 -10.64
CA GLY A 253 14.55 2.10 -11.77
C GLY A 253 13.50 2.58 -12.76
N PRO A 254 13.51 2.05 -14.02
CA PRO A 254 12.59 2.51 -15.07
C PRO A 254 11.11 2.21 -14.78
N ARG A 255 10.83 1.21 -13.95
CA ARG A 255 9.48 0.88 -13.48
C ARG A 255 9.22 1.29 -12.03
N GLY A 256 10.08 2.18 -11.48
CA GLY A 256 10.10 2.58 -10.09
C GLY A 256 11.05 1.73 -9.25
N GLY A 257 11.17 2.14 -7.98
CA GLY A 257 12.03 1.54 -6.97
C GLY A 257 13.42 2.18 -6.90
N ILE A 258 13.84 2.48 -5.68
CA ILE A 258 15.13 3.11 -5.38
C ILE A 258 16.22 2.05 -5.60
N VAL A 259 17.16 2.30 -6.50
CA VAL A 259 18.26 1.37 -6.79
C VAL A 259 19.16 1.24 -5.58
N VAL A 260 19.41 0.01 -5.15
CA VAL A 260 20.28 -0.29 -4.02
C VAL A 260 21.28 -1.39 -4.32
N ASP A 261 22.41 -1.37 -3.59
CA ASP A 261 23.40 -2.43 -3.59
C ASP A 261 23.05 -3.58 -2.61
N ASP A 262 23.98 -4.56 -2.48
CA ASP A 262 23.81 -5.72 -1.58
C ASP A 262 23.77 -5.34 -0.08
N GLN A 263 24.05 -4.09 0.26
CA GLN A 263 23.96 -3.54 1.62
C GLN A 263 22.77 -2.58 1.77
N CYS A 264 21.82 -2.59 0.84
CA CYS A 264 20.70 -1.67 0.78
C CYS A 264 21.07 -0.20 0.64
N ARG A 265 22.32 0.14 0.24
CA ARG A 265 22.73 1.52 0.00
C ARG A 265 22.25 1.99 -1.36
N SER A 266 21.74 3.21 -1.40
CA SER A 266 21.36 3.89 -2.64
C SER A 266 22.58 4.40 -3.43
N SER A 267 22.35 5.21 -4.45
CA SER A 267 23.43 5.96 -5.14
C SER A 267 24.13 7.02 -4.26
N ASP A 268 23.61 7.25 -3.04
CA ASP A 268 24.23 8.06 -2.00
C ASP A 268 24.70 7.16 -0.86
N PRO A 269 25.99 7.20 -0.45
CA PRO A 269 26.55 6.27 0.54
C PRO A 269 25.96 6.42 1.96
N ASP A 270 25.31 7.54 2.26
CA ASP A 270 24.69 7.82 3.55
C ASP A 270 23.18 7.58 3.57
N ILE A 271 22.60 7.18 2.40
CA ILE A 271 21.17 6.93 2.23
C ILE A 271 20.91 5.46 1.86
N TYR A 272 20.06 4.82 2.62
CA TYR A 272 19.65 3.43 2.43
C TYR A 272 18.17 3.36 2.06
N ALA A 273 17.78 2.35 1.28
CA ALA A 273 16.36 2.08 1.02
C ALA A 273 16.05 0.60 1.26
N ILE A 274 14.94 0.35 1.98
CA ILE A 274 14.52 -1.00 2.39
C ILE A 274 13.04 -1.25 2.12
N GLY A 275 12.70 -2.51 1.89
CA GLY A 275 11.31 -2.93 1.65
C GLY A 275 10.84 -2.66 0.23
N GLU A 276 9.52 -2.45 0.07
CA GLU A 276 8.85 -2.35 -1.25
C GLU A 276 9.25 -1.13 -2.08
N CYS A 277 9.88 -0.12 -1.48
CA CYS A 277 10.40 1.03 -2.22
C CYS A 277 11.76 0.76 -2.86
N ALA A 278 12.47 -0.31 -2.48
CA ALA A 278 13.80 -0.63 -2.98
C ALA A 278 13.76 -1.46 -4.27
N LEU A 279 14.76 -1.25 -5.12
CA LEU A 279 15.05 -2.02 -6.34
C LEU A 279 16.45 -2.59 -6.22
N TRP A 280 16.58 -3.92 -6.07
CA TRP A 280 17.83 -4.61 -6.01
C TRP A 280 18.00 -5.55 -7.21
N GLN A 281 19.11 -5.46 -7.94
CA GLN A 281 19.41 -6.26 -9.12
C GLN A 281 18.24 -6.32 -10.15
N GLY A 282 17.56 -5.19 -10.35
CA GLY A 282 16.42 -5.09 -11.28
C GLY A 282 15.10 -5.69 -10.77
N ARG A 283 15.04 -6.12 -9.50
CA ARG A 283 13.84 -6.70 -8.87
C ARG A 283 13.26 -5.77 -7.81
N ILE A 284 11.96 -5.57 -7.90
CA ILE A 284 11.15 -4.93 -6.85
C ILE A 284 10.57 -6.05 -5.99
N PHE A 285 10.70 -5.94 -4.68
CA PHE A 285 10.19 -6.91 -3.70
C PHE A 285 8.92 -6.36 -3.07
N GLY A 286 7.86 -7.13 -3.00
CA GLY A 286 6.63 -6.66 -2.39
C GLY A 286 5.37 -7.32 -2.93
N LEU A 287 5.35 -8.61 -3.16
CA LEU A 287 4.19 -9.23 -3.79
C LEU A 287 3.35 -10.10 -2.85
N VAL A 288 3.92 -10.87 -1.94
CA VAL A 288 3.15 -11.84 -1.14
C VAL A 288 3.48 -11.75 0.34
N ALA A 289 4.72 -11.45 0.67
CA ALA A 289 5.18 -11.30 2.05
C ALA A 289 6.20 -10.17 2.11
N PRO A 290 5.75 -8.91 2.05
CA PRO A 290 6.65 -7.77 2.11
C PRO A 290 7.41 -7.82 3.44
N GLY A 291 8.72 -7.96 3.35
CA GLY A 291 9.57 -7.86 4.53
C GLY A 291 10.04 -9.16 5.16
N TYR A 292 9.92 -10.25 4.50
CA TYR A 292 10.56 -11.50 4.87
C TYR A 292 11.76 -11.80 3.98
#